data_6075dae3458989a3c183fe09d489c336
#
_entry.id   6075dae3458989a3c183fe09d489c336
#
_cell.length_a   1.000
_cell.length_b   1.000
_cell.length_c   1.000
_cell.angle_alpha   90.00
_cell.angle_beta   90.00
_cell.angle_gamma   90.00
#
_symmetry.space_group_name_H-M   'P 1'
#
loop_
_entity.id
_entity.type
_entity.pdbx_description
1 polymer ?
#
loop_
_entity_poly.entity_id
_entity_poly.type
_entity_poly.pdbx_seq_one_letter_code
_entity_poly.pdbx_strand_id
1 'polypeptide(L)'
;MIYYLVFIITGYLLGSFLPAPFFGHLIKKKDIIVGTKDQNPGTANAFTQAGMFCGILTLLCDLGKGFIPVFLCFNLQNNPQSIPMESWYGMSPVGWNNWISALGIALVLLAPVLGHAFPLYHQFQGGKGIATTFGCLLGYAPNLFPALVLAFFFIFFSLVVRIQPHFYRTIVTYICATGIFFVWGENLAQKLGFLLITVLVCVRMHLSREERGELKVGLLWMH
;
A
#
# COMPACT_ATOMS: atom_id res chain seq x y z
N MET A 1 2.66 -10.29 -21.05
CA MET A 1 3.87 -9.88 -20.28
C MET A 1 4.10 -8.36 -20.33
N ILE A 2 4.26 -7.74 -21.49
CA ILE A 2 4.52 -6.29 -21.65
C ILE A 2 3.44 -5.44 -20.96
N TYR A 3 2.16 -5.82 -21.05
CA TYR A 3 1.06 -5.16 -20.38
C TYR A 3 1.29 -4.96 -18.87
N TYR A 4 1.58 -6.04 -18.15
CA TYR A 4 1.85 -5.94 -16.70
C TYR A 4 3.12 -5.13 -16.41
N LEU A 5 4.14 -5.24 -17.28
CA LEU A 5 5.39 -4.50 -17.11
C LEU A 5 5.17 -2.99 -17.14
N VAL A 6 4.27 -2.50 -18.04
CA VAL A 6 3.89 -1.08 -18.08
C VAL A 6 3.28 -0.64 -16.74
N PHE A 7 2.33 -1.41 -16.18
CA PHE A 7 1.71 -1.07 -14.88
C PHE A 7 2.65 -1.24 -13.70
N ILE A 8 3.59 -2.18 -13.74
CA ILE A 8 4.63 -2.33 -12.72
C ILE A 8 5.54 -1.09 -12.72
N ILE A 9 6.06 -0.70 -13.89
CA ILE A 9 6.95 0.47 -14.00
C ILE A 9 6.22 1.75 -13.60
N THR A 10 5.05 2.01 -14.16
CA THR A 10 4.27 3.20 -13.85
C THR A 10 3.82 3.23 -12.40
N GLY A 11 3.40 2.08 -11.84
CA GLY A 11 3.04 1.94 -10.44
C GLY A 11 4.21 2.25 -9.50
N TYR A 12 5.41 1.73 -9.80
CA TYR A 12 6.62 2.04 -9.03
C TYR A 12 7.00 3.52 -9.11
N LEU A 13 6.96 4.13 -10.30
CA LEU A 13 7.29 5.54 -10.48
C LEU A 13 6.29 6.45 -9.76
N LEU A 14 4.99 6.21 -9.89
CA LEU A 14 3.94 6.91 -9.13
C LEU A 14 4.11 6.71 -7.62
N GLY A 15 4.38 5.47 -7.20
CA GLY A 15 4.67 5.14 -5.81
C GLY A 15 5.85 5.92 -5.26
N SER A 16 6.90 6.15 -6.07
CA SER A 16 8.12 6.85 -5.68
C SER A 16 7.92 8.35 -5.40
N PHE A 17 6.79 8.93 -5.81
CA PHE A 17 6.43 10.27 -5.41
C PHE A 17 6.00 10.29 -3.94
N LEU A 18 6.65 11.10 -3.11
CA LEU A 18 6.33 11.29 -1.69
C LEU A 18 5.56 12.62 -1.50
N PRO A 19 4.23 12.56 -1.33
CA PRO A 19 3.41 13.77 -1.25
C PRO A 19 3.61 14.54 0.06
N ALA A 20 3.96 13.87 1.15
CA ALA A 20 4.11 14.51 2.45
C ALA A 20 5.23 15.57 2.49
N PRO A 21 6.48 15.29 2.10
CA PRO A 21 7.50 16.33 1.98
C PRO A 21 7.13 17.41 0.96
N PHE A 22 6.55 17.01 -0.18
CA PHE A 22 6.14 17.93 -1.24
C PHE A 22 5.13 18.97 -0.70
N PHE A 23 4.03 18.54 -0.09
CA PHE A 23 3.03 19.46 0.47
C PHE A 23 3.53 20.20 1.72
N GLY A 24 4.41 19.58 2.52
CA GLY A 24 5.06 20.24 3.63
C GLY A 24 5.85 21.46 3.19
N HIS A 25 6.66 21.32 2.16
CA HIS A 25 7.40 22.44 1.57
C HIS A 25 6.49 23.46 0.88
N LEU A 26 5.53 22.99 0.08
CA LEU A 26 4.64 23.87 -0.70
C LEU A 26 3.74 24.75 0.19
N ILE A 27 3.15 24.16 1.25
CA ILE A 27 2.11 24.81 2.05
C ILE A 27 2.71 25.48 3.30
N LYS A 28 3.66 24.84 3.96
CA LYS A 28 4.21 25.28 5.25
C LYS A 28 5.65 25.76 5.17
N LYS A 29 6.30 25.65 4.01
CA LYS A 29 7.72 25.95 3.82
C LYS A 29 8.61 25.24 4.86
N LYS A 30 8.19 24.03 5.29
CA LYS A 30 8.83 23.27 6.36
C LYS A 30 9.09 21.84 5.87
N ASP A 31 10.25 21.32 6.23
CA ASP A 31 10.50 19.89 6.10
C ASP A 31 9.80 19.14 7.21
N ILE A 32 8.84 18.30 6.84
CA ILE A 32 7.99 17.55 7.78
C ILE A 32 8.69 16.31 8.35
N ILE A 33 9.84 15.92 7.80
CA ILE A 33 10.63 14.78 8.26
C ILE A 33 11.51 15.19 9.43
N VAL A 34 12.06 16.41 9.36
CA VAL A 34 12.95 16.94 10.38
C VAL A 34 12.18 17.18 11.68
N GLY A 35 12.70 16.62 12.77
CA GLY A 35 12.09 16.75 14.10
C GLY A 35 11.04 15.68 14.43
N THR A 36 10.75 14.75 13.52
CA THR A 36 9.91 13.59 13.83
C THR A 36 10.78 12.43 14.35
N LYS A 37 10.25 11.67 15.33
CA LYS A 37 10.98 10.57 15.95
C LYS A 37 11.37 9.46 14.97
N ASP A 38 10.45 9.11 14.07
CA ASP A 38 10.61 8.01 13.12
C ASP A 38 11.15 8.44 11.75
N GLN A 39 11.31 9.74 11.51
CA GLN A 39 11.76 10.32 10.24
C GLN A 39 11.01 9.78 9.02
N ASN A 40 9.73 9.46 9.19
CA ASN A 40 8.90 8.84 8.17
C ASN A 40 8.21 9.91 7.30
N PRO A 41 8.41 9.91 5.96
CA PRO A 41 7.74 10.85 5.05
C PRO A 41 6.30 10.42 4.73
N GLY A 42 5.53 10.07 5.75
CA GLY A 42 4.17 9.53 5.60
C GLY A 42 3.07 10.46 6.07
N THR A 43 1.83 10.06 5.78
CA THR A 43 0.61 10.80 6.07
C THR A 43 0.48 11.23 7.55
N ALA A 44 0.84 10.36 8.50
CA ALA A 44 0.75 10.68 9.94
C ALA A 44 1.62 11.88 10.31
N ASN A 45 2.86 11.93 9.81
CA ASN A 45 3.74 13.08 10.04
C ASN A 45 3.26 14.34 9.30
N ALA A 46 2.63 14.20 8.14
CA ALA A 46 2.01 15.32 7.45
C ALA A 46 0.88 15.95 8.30
N PHE A 47 0.03 15.13 8.94
CA PHE A 47 -1.00 15.64 9.86
C PHE A 47 -0.41 16.34 11.07
N THR A 48 0.57 15.74 11.72
CA THR A 48 1.13 16.26 12.98
C THR A 48 2.04 17.46 12.78
N GLN A 49 2.84 17.50 11.72
CA GLN A 49 3.86 18.53 11.49
C GLN A 49 3.38 19.68 10.58
N ALA A 50 2.48 19.41 9.64
CA ALA A 50 2.01 20.40 8.67
C ALA A 50 0.50 20.70 8.76
N GLY A 51 -0.23 19.99 9.63
CA GLY A 51 -1.63 20.20 9.92
C GLY A 51 -2.62 19.44 9.03
N MET A 52 -3.90 19.59 9.32
CA MET A 52 -5.00 18.82 8.74
C MET A 52 -5.02 18.85 7.22
N PHE A 53 -4.92 20.02 6.61
CA PHE A 53 -5.01 20.18 5.15
C PHE A 53 -3.88 19.44 4.43
N CYS A 54 -2.65 19.62 4.89
CA CYS A 54 -1.49 18.91 4.33
C CYS A 54 -1.62 17.39 4.52
N GLY A 55 -2.08 16.95 5.68
CA GLY A 55 -2.32 15.54 5.97
C GLY A 55 -3.37 14.90 5.05
N ILE A 56 -4.49 15.59 4.81
CA ILE A 56 -5.55 15.12 3.90
C ILE A 56 -5.04 15.01 2.47
N LEU A 57 -4.36 16.04 1.95
CA LEU A 57 -3.78 16.00 0.60
C LEU A 57 -2.77 14.86 0.46
N THR A 58 -1.92 14.68 1.46
CA THR A 58 -0.96 13.58 1.50
C THR A 58 -1.66 12.22 1.46
N LEU A 59 -2.71 12.04 2.29
CA LEU A 59 -3.49 10.80 2.34
C LEU A 59 -4.14 10.49 0.99
N LEU A 60 -4.80 11.47 0.39
CA LEU A 60 -5.46 11.30 -0.91
C LEU A 60 -4.46 10.95 -2.02
N CYS A 61 -3.28 11.58 -2.04
CA CYS A 61 -2.24 11.26 -2.99
C CYS A 61 -1.63 9.87 -2.74
N ASP A 62 -1.39 9.49 -1.47
CA ASP A 62 -0.87 8.17 -1.12
C ASP A 62 -1.86 7.04 -1.46
N LEU A 63 -3.16 7.26 -1.25
CA LEU A 63 -4.22 6.36 -1.71
C LEU A 63 -4.28 6.32 -3.25
N GLY A 64 -4.30 7.48 -3.89
CA GLY A 64 -4.47 7.62 -5.34
C GLY A 64 -3.35 6.95 -6.13
N LYS A 65 -2.08 7.10 -5.69
CA LYS A 65 -0.94 6.48 -6.38
C LYS A 65 -0.93 4.95 -6.30
N GLY A 66 -1.56 4.38 -5.26
CA GLY A 66 -1.81 2.94 -5.17
C GLY A 66 -3.02 2.51 -5.99
N PHE A 67 -4.11 3.27 -5.89
CA PHE A 67 -5.39 2.99 -6.55
C PHE A 67 -5.28 3.02 -8.07
N ILE A 68 -4.75 4.10 -8.63
CA ILE A 68 -4.79 4.36 -10.08
C ILE A 68 -4.16 3.24 -10.91
N PRO A 69 -2.91 2.81 -10.68
CA PRO A 69 -2.29 1.78 -11.53
C PRO A 69 -2.98 0.42 -11.41
N VAL A 70 -3.45 0.08 -10.20
CA VAL A 70 -4.15 -1.19 -9.96
C VAL A 70 -5.52 -1.16 -10.63
N PHE A 71 -6.31 -0.13 -10.38
CA PHE A 71 -7.65 0.03 -10.95
C PHE A 71 -7.63 0.03 -12.48
N LEU A 72 -6.72 0.75 -13.09
CA LEU A 72 -6.58 0.78 -14.55
C LEU A 72 -6.15 -0.58 -15.09
N CYS A 73 -5.19 -1.26 -14.46
CA CYS A 73 -4.79 -2.60 -14.85
C CYS A 73 -5.97 -3.58 -14.85
N PHE A 74 -6.78 -3.56 -13.78
CA PHE A 74 -7.95 -4.44 -13.67
C PHE A 74 -9.04 -4.10 -14.68
N ASN A 75 -9.40 -2.82 -14.83
CA ASN A 75 -10.46 -2.43 -15.75
C ASN A 75 -10.12 -2.72 -17.21
N LEU A 76 -8.89 -2.46 -17.62
CA LEU A 76 -8.44 -2.74 -18.98
C LEU A 76 -8.36 -4.24 -19.26
N GLN A 77 -8.03 -5.04 -18.25
CA GLN A 77 -8.02 -6.51 -18.37
C GLN A 77 -9.43 -7.09 -18.46
N ASN A 78 -10.40 -6.54 -17.74
CA ASN A 78 -11.79 -7.02 -17.71
C ASN A 78 -12.65 -6.48 -18.85
N ASN A 79 -12.19 -5.46 -19.55
CA ASN A 79 -12.91 -4.85 -20.66
C ASN A 79 -12.04 -4.80 -21.95
N PRO A 80 -11.81 -5.96 -22.58
CA PRO A 80 -10.91 -6.07 -23.74
C PRO A 80 -11.36 -5.27 -24.97
N GLN A 81 -12.62 -4.81 -25.01
CA GLN A 81 -13.13 -3.95 -26.09
C GLN A 81 -12.63 -2.50 -26.01
N SER A 82 -12.14 -2.06 -24.84
CA SER A 82 -11.65 -0.70 -24.65
C SER A 82 -10.24 -0.48 -25.23
N ILE A 83 -9.49 -1.55 -25.45
CA ILE A 83 -8.21 -1.54 -26.16
C ILE A 83 -8.17 -2.80 -27.04
N PRO A 84 -7.81 -2.73 -28.33
CA PRO A 84 -7.61 -3.91 -29.14
C PRO A 84 -6.34 -4.65 -28.69
N MET A 85 -6.45 -5.32 -27.54
CA MET A 85 -5.32 -6.02 -26.91
C MET A 85 -4.83 -7.22 -27.72
N GLU A 86 -5.69 -7.81 -28.54
CA GLU A 86 -5.31 -8.88 -29.46
C GLU A 86 -4.25 -8.44 -30.46
N SER A 87 -4.30 -7.18 -30.92
CA SER A 87 -3.33 -6.64 -31.85
C SER A 87 -1.96 -6.38 -31.24
N TRP A 88 -1.88 -6.20 -29.91
CA TRP A 88 -0.64 -5.90 -29.21
C TRP A 88 0.06 -7.12 -28.64
N TYR A 89 -0.65 -8.22 -28.38
CA TYR A 89 -0.10 -9.31 -27.58
C TYR A 89 -0.26 -10.72 -28.17
N GLY A 90 -1.12 -10.92 -29.19
CA GLY A 90 -1.40 -12.26 -29.69
C GLY A 90 -1.89 -13.23 -28.60
N MET A 91 -2.37 -12.71 -27.49
CA MET A 91 -2.82 -13.48 -26.32
C MET A 91 -4.32 -13.31 -26.14
N SER A 92 -5.02 -14.44 -26.19
CA SER A 92 -6.36 -14.55 -25.60
C SER A 92 -6.33 -14.09 -24.14
N PRO A 93 -7.43 -13.55 -23.56
CA PRO A 93 -7.50 -13.20 -22.16
C PRO A 93 -7.11 -14.43 -21.33
N VAL A 94 -5.88 -14.40 -20.80
CA VAL A 94 -5.35 -15.50 -20.00
C VAL A 94 -6.11 -15.43 -18.68
N GLY A 95 -6.90 -16.46 -18.41
CA GLY A 95 -7.74 -16.52 -17.21
C GLY A 95 -6.93 -16.24 -15.93
N TRP A 96 -7.56 -15.65 -14.94
CA TRP A 96 -7.00 -15.27 -13.63
C TRP A 96 -6.26 -16.40 -12.89
N ASN A 97 -6.47 -17.64 -13.32
CA ASN A 97 -5.86 -18.86 -12.76
C ASN A 97 -4.54 -19.25 -13.40
N ASN A 98 -4.06 -18.50 -14.41
CA ASN A 98 -2.74 -18.76 -14.98
C ASN A 98 -1.66 -18.11 -14.10
N TRP A 99 -0.61 -18.85 -13.77
CA TRP A 99 0.51 -18.39 -12.94
C TRP A 99 1.15 -17.09 -13.44
N ILE A 100 1.26 -16.92 -14.76
CA ILE A 100 1.87 -15.73 -15.37
C ILE A 100 1.02 -14.50 -15.10
N SER A 101 -0.30 -14.60 -15.25
CA SER A 101 -1.24 -13.51 -14.97
C SER A 101 -1.29 -13.21 -13.49
N ALA A 102 -1.35 -14.25 -12.64
CA ALA A 102 -1.37 -14.10 -11.20
C ALA A 102 -0.12 -13.39 -10.69
N LEU A 103 1.06 -13.77 -11.17
CA LEU A 103 2.32 -13.12 -10.82
C LEU A 103 2.37 -11.68 -11.34
N GLY A 104 1.94 -11.45 -12.60
CA GLY A 104 1.89 -10.12 -13.19
C GLY A 104 1.05 -9.15 -12.35
N ILE A 105 -0.16 -9.54 -11.97
CA ILE A 105 -1.06 -8.74 -11.14
C ILE A 105 -0.49 -8.56 -9.72
N ALA A 106 0.09 -9.62 -9.13
CA ALA A 106 0.72 -9.53 -7.83
C ALA A 106 1.85 -8.49 -7.80
N LEU A 107 2.64 -8.41 -8.88
CA LEU A 107 3.69 -7.40 -9.04
C LEU A 107 3.12 -6.00 -9.29
N VAL A 108 2.00 -5.87 -10.02
CA VAL A 108 1.30 -4.58 -10.18
C VAL A 108 0.80 -4.05 -8.84
N LEU A 109 0.28 -4.92 -7.96
CA LEU A 109 -0.11 -4.56 -6.60
C LEU A 109 1.08 -4.13 -5.73
N LEU A 110 2.18 -4.84 -5.84
CA LEU A 110 3.40 -4.57 -5.08
C LEU A 110 4.05 -3.25 -5.49
N ALA A 111 4.07 -2.94 -6.77
CA ALA A 111 4.90 -1.89 -7.37
C ALA A 111 4.68 -0.49 -6.75
N PRO A 112 3.45 0.03 -6.54
CA PRO A 112 3.25 1.33 -5.90
C PRO A 112 3.72 1.35 -4.44
N VAL A 113 3.53 0.24 -3.71
CA VAL A 113 3.95 0.13 -2.31
C VAL A 113 5.48 0.07 -2.23
N LEU A 114 6.12 -0.66 -3.15
CA LEU A 114 7.58 -0.71 -3.28
C LEU A 114 8.15 0.67 -3.60
N GLY A 115 7.54 1.40 -4.54
CA GLY A 115 7.92 2.77 -4.86
C GLY A 115 7.79 3.72 -3.67
N HIS A 116 6.71 3.60 -2.87
CA HIS A 116 6.56 4.40 -1.66
C HIS A 116 7.57 4.05 -0.56
N ALA A 117 7.89 2.77 -0.40
CA ALA A 117 8.84 2.30 0.62
C ALA A 117 10.30 2.60 0.24
N PHE A 118 10.63 2.47 -1.05
CA PHE A 118 11.97 2.67 -1.61
C PHE A 118 11.89 3.57 -2.86
N PRO A 119 11.60 4.88 -2.66
CA PRO A 119 11.34 5.81 -3.75
C PRO A 119 12.61 6.17 -4.51
N LEU A 120 12.54 6.10 -5.84
CA LEU A 120 13.63 6.46 -6.73
C LEU A 120 14.08 7.92 -6.54
N TYR A 121 13.11 8.83 -6.35
CA TYR A 121 13.35 10.28 -6.28
C TYR A 121 13.89 10.76 -4.91
N HIS A 122 13.95 9.87 -3.90
CA HIS A 122 14.32 10.21 -2.53
C HIS A 122 15.38 9.24 -1.97
N GLN A 123 16.36 8.85 -2.80
CA GLN A 123 17.49 7.99 -2.40
C GLN A 123 17.05 6.70 -1.71
N PHE A 124 15.92 6.12 -2.15
CA PHE A 124 15.30 4.92 -1.58
C PHE A 124 14.89 5.00 -0.10
N GLN A 125 14.77 6.22 0.44
CA GLN A 125 14.32 6.48 1.80
C GLN A 125 12.85 6.95 1.80
N GLY A 126 11.92 6.02 1.84
CA GLY A 126 10.49 6.28 1.77
C GLY A 126 9.72 6.06 3.07
N GLY A 127 8.41 5.89 2.93
CA GLY A 127 7.48 5.66 4.01
C GLY A 127 7.21 4.18 4.28
N LYS A 128 6.24 3.90 5.16
CA LYS A 128 5.82 2.55 5.55
C LYS A 128 4.91 1.87 4.51
N GLY A 129 4.33 2.63 3.59
CA GLY A 129 3.48 2.11 2.52
C GLY A 129 2.05 1.78 2.91
N ILE A 130 1.61 2.06 4.15
CA ILE A 130 0.29 1.64 4.65
C ILE A 130 -0.85 2.27 3.84
N ALA A 131 -0.86 3.60 3.68
CA ALA A 131 -1.89 4.29 2.91
C ALA A 131 -1.87 3.86 1.43
N THR A 132 -0.68 3.69 0.85
CA THR A 132 -0.52 3.20 -0.52
C THR A 132 -1.05 1.77 -0.67
N THR A 133 -0.83 0.90 0.32
CA THR A 133 -1.44 -0.45 0.34
C THR A 133 -2.97 -0.38 0.31
N PHE A 134 -3.58 0.47 1.13
CA PHE A 134 -5.03 0.69 1.05
C PHE A 134 -5.47 1.13 -0.34
N GLY A 135 -4.73 2.05 -0.96
CA GLY A 135 -4.97 2.47 -2.34
C GLY A 135 -4.95 1.30 -3.32
N CYS A 136 -3.92 0.46 -3.27
CA CYS A 136 -3.81 -0.74 -4.10
C CYS A 136 -5.00 -1.69 -3.90
N LEU A 137 -5.42 -1.93 -2.65
CA LEU A 137 -6.56 -2.80 -2.33
C LEU A 137 -7.90 -2.20 -2.80
N LEU A 138 -8.08 -0.89 -2.69
CA LEU A 138 -9.24 -0.18 -3.26
C LEU A 138 -9.28 -0.26 -4.79
N GLY A 139 -8.13 -0.41 -5.45
CA GLY A 139 -8.04 -0.62 -6.90
C GLY A 139 -8.73 -1.89 -7.40
N TYR A 140 -9.09 -2.82 -6.52
CA TYR A 140 -9.94 -3.97 -6.84
C TYR A 140 -11.43 -3.63 -6.98
N ALA A 141 -11.82 -2.35 -6.86
CA ALA A 141 -13.22 -1.97 -6.98
C ALA A 141 -13.89 -2.60 -8.23
N PRO A 142 -15.15 -3.07 -8.12
CA PRO A 142 -16.08 -2.90 -6.99
C PRO A 142 -15.86 -3.83 -5.78
N ASN A 143 -14.97 -4.83 -5.87
CA ASN A 143 -14.68 -5.71 -4.73
C ASN A 143 -13.84 -4.99 -3.67
N LEU A 144 -14.49 -4.50 -2.62
CA LEU A 144 -13.84 -3.80 -1.51
C LEU A 144 -13.39 -4.74 -0.38
N PHE A 145 -13.69 -6.04 -0.47
CA PHE A 145 -13.34 -7.01 0.57
C PHE A 145 -11.87 -6.92 1.02
N PRO A 146 -10.86 -6.82 0.11
CA PRO A 146 -9.48 -6.74 0.53
C PRO A 146 -9.16 -5.51 1.40
N ALA A 147 -9.68 -4.35 1.02
CA ALA A 147 -9.48 -3.12 1.77
C ALA A 147 -10.18 -3.17 3.14
N LEU A 148 -11.39 -3.73 3.19
CA LEU A 148 -12.16 -3.89 4.43
C LEU A 148 -11.49 -4.85 5.42
N VAL A 149 -10.90 -5.96 4.95
CA VAL A 149 -10.14 -6.90 5.80
C VAL A 149 -8.97 -6.19 6.46
N LEU A 150 -8.17 -5.45 5.70
CA LEU A 150 -7.04 -4.71 6.26
C LEU A 150 -7.49 -3.63 7.24
N ALA A 151 -8.55 -2.87 6.89
CA ALA A 151 -9.14 -1.86 7.76
C ALA A 151 -9.66 -2.47 9.07
N PHE A 152 -10.36 -3.60 8.99
CA PHE A 152 -10.87 -4.32 10.16
C PHE A 152 -9.74 -4.63 11.15
N PHE A 153 -8.65 -5.25 10.69
CA PHE A 153 -7.55 -5.59 11.58
C PHE A 153 -6.83 -4.36 12.15
N PHE A 154 -6.67 -3.29 11.36
CA PHE A 154 -6.10 -2.05 11.89
C PHE A 154 -6.98 -1.44 13.00
N ILE A 155 -8.30 -1.41 12.79
CA ILE A 155 -9.26 -0.91 13.79
C ILE A 155 -9.26 -1.84 15.01
N PHE A 156 -9.35 -3.13 14.80
CA PHE A 156 -9.38 -4.14 15.85
C PHE A 156 -8.15 -4.06 16.76
N PHE A 157 -6.94 -4.06 16.17
CA PHE A 157 -5.70 -3.96 16.94
C PHE A 157 -5.34 -2.55 17.42
N SER A 158 -6.10 -1.54 17.03
CA SER A 158 -5.95 -0.17 17.54
C SER A 158 -6.89 0.12 18.69
N LEU A 159 -8.13 -0.38 18.63
CA LEU A 159 -9.20 0.00 19.54
C LEU A 159 -9.60 -1.12 20.50
N VAL A 160 -9.73 -2.36 20.00
CA VAL A 160 -10.20 -3.50 20.82
C VAL A 160 -9.04 -4.17 21.53
N VAL A 161 -8.07 -4.65 20.79
CA VAL A 161 -6.81 -5.23 21.31
C VAL A 161 -5.71 -4.20 21.09
N ARG A 162 -5.52 -3.30 22.03
CA ARG A 162 -4.58 -2.18 21.91
C ARG A 162 -3.13 -2.66 21.88
N ILE A 163 -2.63 -2.98 20.70
CA ILE A 163 -1.22 -3.37 20.51
C ILE A 163 -0.37 -2.11 20.37
N GLN A 164 0.62 -1.96 21.25
CA GLN A 164 1.58 -0.87 21.25
C GLN A 164 3.01 -1.42 21.36
N PRO A 165 3.99 -0.74 20.77
CA PRO A 165 3.91 0.41 19.87
C PRO A 165 3.33 0.07 18.49
N HIS A 166 3.14 1.09 17.65
CA HIS A 166 2.60 0.97 16.29
C HIS A 166 3.36 -0.05 15.43
N PHE A 167 4.65 -0.22 15.66
CA PHE A 167 5.50 -1.22 15.01
C PHE A 167 4.87 -2.63 15.05
N TYR A 168 4.61 -3.16 16.24
CA TYR A 168 4.03 -4.50 16.39
C TYR A 168 2.61 -4.59 15.87
N ARG A 169 1.81 -3.54 16.12
CA ARG A 169 0.44 -3.46 15.61
C ARG A 169 0.38 -3.61 14.09
N THR A 170 1.24 -2.89 13.35
CA THR A 170 1.28 -2.97 11.89
C THR A 170 1.66 -4.38 11.42
N ILE A 171 2.71 -4.97 11.97
CA ILE A 171 3.15 -6.31 11.61
C ILE A 171 2.05 -7.35 11.84
N VAL A 172 1.45 -7.36 13.04
CA VAL A 172 0.36 -8.29 13.38
C VAL A 172 -0.84 -8.10 12.47
N THR A 173 -1.22 -6.85 12.18
CA THR A 173 -2.30 -6.52 11.24
C THR A 173 -2.08 -7.14 9.87
N TYR A 174 -0.90 -6.95 9.29
CA TYR A 174 -0.59 -7.47 7.95
C TYR A 174 -0.52 -9.00 7.93
N ILE A 175 0.04 -9.64 8.95
CA ILE A 175 0.10 -11.10 9.07
C ILE A 175 -1.32 -11.68 9.18
N CYS A 176 -2.18 -11.13 10.04
CA CYS A 176 -3.56 -11.60 10.19
C CYS A 176 -4.37 -11.40 8.90
N ALA A 177 -4.26 -10.23 8.26
CA ALA A 177 -4.92 -9.98 6.99
C ALA A 177 -4.43 -10.96 5.89
N THR A 178 -3.13 -11.25 5.84
CA THR A 178 -2.57 -12.26 4.92
C THR A 178 -3.21 -13.63 5.14
N GLY A 179 -3.34 -14.06 6.40
CA GLY A 179 -4.01 -15.31 6.74
C GLY A 179 -5.45 -15.38 6.21
N ILE A 180 -6.22 -14.29 6.37
CA ILE A 180 -7.58 -14.18 5.83
C ILE A 180 -7.58 -14.27 4.30
N PHE A 181 -6.65 -13.60 3.61
CA PHE A 181 -6.56 -13.69 2.15
C PHE A 181 -6.21 -15.09 1.65
N PHE A 182 -5.42 -15.86 2.39
CA PHE A 182 -5.14 -17.25 2.01
C PHE A 182 -6.37 -18.15 2.14
N VAL A 183 -7.23 -17.90 3.14
CA VAL A 183 -8.46 -18.70 3.39
C VAL A 183 -9.60 -18.27 2.46
N TRP A 184 -9.88 -16.97 2.39
CA TRP A 184 -11.07 -16.42 1.71
C TRP A 184 -10.76 -15.56 0.49
N GLY A 185 -9.51 -15.39 0.11
CA GLY A 185 -9.15 -14.64 -1.09
C GLY A 185 -9.65 -15.33 -2.36
N GLU A 186 -10.21 -14.55 -3.27
CA GLU A 186 -10.89 -15.06 -4.47
C GLU A 186 -9.93 -15.66 -5.49
N ASN A 187 -8.71 -15.12 -5.60
CA ASN A 187 -7.78 -15.54 -6.64
C ASN A 187 -6.32 -15.55 -6.15
N LEU A 188 -5.49 -16.30 -6.89
CA LEU A 188 -4.06 -16.47 -6.59
C LEU A 188 -3.28 -15.15 -6.64
N ALA A 189 -3.64 -14.25 -7.56
CA ALA A 189 -2.98 -12.95 -7.71
C ALA A 189 -3.12 -12.09 -6.44
N GLN A 190 -4.32 -12.07 -5.85
CA GLN A 190 -4.61 -11.35 -4.61
C GLN A 190 -3.81 -11.92 -3.44
N LYS A 191 -3.77 -13.26 -3.30
CA LYS A 191 -3.01 -13.94 -2.25
C LYS A 191 -1.52 -13.64 -2.34
N LEU A 192 -0.95 -13.81 -3.52
CA LEU A 192 0.48 -13.56 -3.77
C LEU A 192 0.83 -12.07 -3.63
N GLY A 193 0.02 -11.18 -4.21
CA GLY A 193 0.26 -9.74 -4.16
C GLY A 193 0.24 -9.20 -2.72
N PHE A 194 -0.75 -9.61 -1.93
CA PHE A 194 -0.82 -9.18 -0.54
C PHE A 194 0.28 -9.80 0.33
N LEU A 195 0.67 -11.06 0.07
CA LEU A 195 1.83 -11.68 0.72
C LEU A 195 3.11 -10.89 0.45
N LEU A 196 3.37 -10.53 -0.81
CA LEU A 196 4.54 -9.72 -1.17
C LEU A 196 4.52 -8.33 -0.51
N ILE A 197 3.36 -7.69 -0.47
CA ILE A 197 3.17 -6.41 0.24
C ILE A 197 3.44 -6.59 1.74
N THR A 198 2.95 -7.66 2.35
CA THR A 198 3.17 -7.95 3.78
C THR A 198 4.66 -8.10 4.08
N VAL A 199 5.36 -8.89 3.28
CA VAL A 199 6.83 -9.03 3.42
C VAL A 199 7.52 -7.69 3.28
N LEU A 200 7.17 -6.91 2.24
CA LEU A 200 7.73 -5.59 2.01
C LEU A 200 7.50 -4.64 3.19
N VAL A 201 6.27 -4.56 3.70
CA VAL A 201 5.91 -3.69 4.83
C VAL A 201 6.64 -4.14 6.10
N CYS A 202 6.72 -5.45 6.38
CA CYS A 202 7.48 -5.97 7.52
C CYS A 202 8.97 -5.60 7.43
N VAL A 203 9.59 -5.76 6.25
CA VAL A 203 10.97 -5.34 6.01
C VAL A 203 11.12 -3.83 6.22
N ARG A 204 10.22 -3.02 5.63
CA ARG A 204 10.28 -1.57 5.77
C ARG A 204 10.07 -1.11 7.20
N MET A 205 9.14 -1.73 7.95
CA MET A 205 8.97 -1.49 9.38
C MET A 205 10.25 -1.80 10.15
N HIS A 206 10.92 -2.91 9.82
CA HIS A 206 12.18 -3.28 10.45
C HIS A 206 13.31 -2.30 10.15
N LEU A 207 13.39 -1.76 8.95
CA LEU A 207 14.39 -0.76 8.55
C LEU A 207 14.05 0.66 9.03
N SER A 208 12.81 0.92 9.46
CA SER A 208 12.39 2.22 9.94
C SER A 208 13.01 2.56 11.31
N ARG A 209 13.13 3.86 11.61
CA ARG A 209 13.57 4.37 12.91
C ARG A 209 12.45 4.44 13.94
N GLU A 210 11.40 3.64 13.77
CA GLU A 210 10.28 3.62 14.69
C GLU A 210 10.66 3.03 16.05
N GLU A 211 10.08 3.58 17.11
CA GLU A 211 10.29 3.08 18.47
C GLU A 211 9.83 1.62 18.58
N ARG A 212 10.75 0.76 19.03
CA ARG A 212 10.52 -0.66 19.28
C ARG A 212 10.55 -0.93 20.80
N GLY A 213 9.78 -0.14 21.55
CA GLY A 213 9.62 -0.37 22.97
C GLY A 213 9.04 -1.75 23.28
N GLU A 214 8.84 -2.07 24.55
CA GLU A 214 8.22 -3.32 24.97
C GLU A 214 6.83 -3.49 24.35
N LEU A 215 6.53 -4.71 23.93
CA LEU A 215 5.20 -5.07 23.43
C LEU A 215 4.19 -4.95 24.58
N LYS A 216 3.25 -4.01 24.44
CA LYS A 216 2.14 -3.85 25.38
C LYS A 216 0.85 -4.22 24.66
N VAL A 217 0.12 -5.15 25.25
CA VAL A 217 -1.19 -5.60 24.76
C VAL A 217 -2.22 -5.29 25.85
N GLY A 218 -3.18 -4.41 25.55
CA GLY A 218 -4.29 -4.07 26.43
C GLY A 218 -5.62 -4.41 25.75
N LEU A 219 -6.64 -4.69 26.53
CA LEU A 219 -8.01 -4.83 26.04
C LEU A 219 -8.79 -3.54 26.32
N LEU A 220 -9.77 -3.22 25.45
CA LEU A 220 -10.57 -2.01 25.54
C LEU A 220 -11.19 -1.75 26.93
N TRP A 221 -11.55 -2.83 27.64
CA TRP A 221 -12.22 -2.83 28.97
C TRP A 221 -11.30 -3.15 30.14
N MET A 222 -10.00 -3.35 29.93
CA MET A 222 -9.01 -3.47 31.01
C MET A 222 -8.33 -2.10 31.18
N HIS A 223 -8.69 -1.41 32.25
CA HIS A 223 -8.00 -0.20 32.74
C HIS A 223 -6.92 -0.58 33.71
#